data_a67582f86d468af0449dd7f5fedb40c0
#
_entry.id   a67582f86d468af0449dd7f5fedb40c0
#
_cell.length_a   1.000
_cell.length_b   1.000
_cell.length_c   1.000
_cell.angle_alpha   90.00
_cell.angle_beta   90.00
_cell.angle_gamma   90.00
#
_symmetry.space_group_name_H-M   'P 1'
#
loop_
_entity.id
_entity.type
_entity.pdbx_description
1 polymer ?
#
loop_
_entity_poly.entity_id
_entity_poly.type
_entity_poly.pdbx_seq_one_letter_code
_entity_poly.pdbx_strand_id
1 'polypeptide(L)'
;MREFIGVSNENIQKGMIKEVGSKGFVIIEVIAAYADFDTRQSIVSIETIANKTGMSYTTATRVINSLVERGYITKQIIPTKIGLRPLFKILDERFELIREEQ
;
A
#
# COMPACT_ATOMS: atom_id res chain seq x y z
N MET A 1 7.06 7.52 20.80
CA MET A 1 7.59 7.41 19.41
C MET A 1 6.57 6.71 18.53
N ARG A 2 6.34 7.22 17.36
CA ARG A 2 5.46 6.62 16.36
C ARG A 2 6.30 6.14 15.18
N GLU A 3 6.05 4.91 14.72
CA GLU A 3 6.73 4.34 13.56
C GLU A 3 5.69 3.93 12.52
N PHE A 4 5.98 4.22 11.25
CA PHE A 4 5.12 3.82 10.14
C PHE A 4 5.92 3.85 8.83
N ILE A 5 5.38 3.20 7.81
CA ILE A 5 5.96 3.25 6.47
C ILE A 5 5.24 4.35 5.68
N GLY A 6 5.99 5.29 5.15
CA GLY A 6 5.41 6.41 4.42
C GLY A 6 6.44 7.16 3.60
N VAL A 7 6.01 8.27 3.02
CA VAL A 7 6.89 9.15 2.23
C VAL A 7 7.19 10.39 3.05
N SER A 8 8.46 10.59 3.40
CA SER A 8 8.88 11.64 4.32
C SER A 8 8.96 13.04 3.68
N ASN A 9 9.13 13.11 2.35
CA ASN A 9 9.32 14.36 1.64
C ASN A 9 8.08 14.73 0.83
N GLU A 10 7.55 15.92 1.09
CA GLU A 10 6.33 16.39 0.41
C GLU A 10 6.49 16.49 -1.11
N ASN A 11 7.67 16.90 -1.59
CA ASN A 11 7.91 17.01 -3.04
C ASN A 11 7.95 15.63 -3.70
N ILE A 12 8.55 14.64 -3.02
CA ILE A 12 8.55 13.25 -3.48
C ILE A 12 7.12 12.72 -3.50
N GLN A 13 6.34 13.00 -2.45
CA GLN A 13 4.94 12.59 -2.35
C GLN A 13 4.12 13.14 -3.52
N LYS A 14 4.26 14.43 -3.81
CA LYS A 14 3.56 15.06 -4.94
C LYS A 14 3.95 14.44 -6.27
N GLY A 15 5.22 14.12 -6.44
CA GLY A 15 5.72 13.44 -7.64
C GLY A 15 5.12 12.06 -7.81
N MET A 16 5.02 11.30 -6.73
CA MET A 16 4.38 9.99 -6.75
C MET A 16 2.90 10.07 -7.08
N ILE A 17 2.19 11.05 -6.52
CA ILE A 17 0.76 11.25 -6.81
C ILE A 17 0.55 11.53 -8.29
N LYS A 18 1.40 12.33 -8.91
CA LYS A 18 1.36 12.58 -10.35
C LYS A 18 1.62 11.30 -11.15
N GLU A 19 2.55 10.48 -10.67
CA GLU A 19 2.97 9.27 -11.35
C GLU A 19 1.93 8.16 -11.28
N VAL A 20 1.40 7.88 -10.09
CA VAL A 20 0.47 6.75 -9.85
C VAL A 20 -1.00 7.18 -9.77
N GLY A 21 -1.28 8.47 -9.73
CA GLY A 21 -2.60 9.01 -9.47
C GLY A 21 -2.93 9.03 -7.98
N SER A 22 -3.91 9.86 -7.61
CA SER A 22 -4.32 9.98 -6.20
C SER A 22 -4.87 8.66 -5.64
N LYS A 23 -5.64 7.93 -6.43
CA LYS A 23 -6.19 6.64 -6.00
C LYS A 23 -5.09 5.61 -5.78
N GLY A 24 -4.10 5.54 -6.68
CA GLY A 24 -2.97 4.64 -6.53
C GLY A 24 -2.15 4.97 -5.29
N PHE A 25 -1.85 6.24 -5.07
CA PHE A 25 -1.07 6.68 -3.92
C PHE A 25 -1.77 6.30 -2.61
N VAL A 26 -3.06 6.59 -2.49
CA VAL A 26 -3.84 6.31 -1.27
C VAL A 26 -3.89 4.79 -1.00
N ILE A 27 -4.00 3.98 -2.04
CA ILE A 27 -3.98 2.51 -1.88
C ILE A 27 -2.63 2.06 -1.33
N ILE A 28 -1.51 2.57 -1.87
CA ILE A 28 -0.19 2.20 -1.35
C ILE A 28 -0.07 2.64 0.12
N GLU A 29 -0.58 3.82 0.47
CA GLU A 29 -0.57 4.28 1.86
C GLU A 29 -1.34 3.34 2.80
N VAL A 30 -2.50 2.82 2.37
CA VAL A 30 -3.27 1.88 3.19
C VAL A 30 -2.49 0.57 3.35
N ILE A 31 -1.92 0.04 2.27
CA ILE A 31 -1.09 -1.16 2.35
C ILE A 31 0.07 -0.92 3.31
N ALA A 32 0.72 0.24 3.21
CA ALA A 32 1.84 0.61 4.07
C ALA A 32 1.43 0.67 5.55
N ALA A 33 0.23 1.15 5.84
CA ALA A 33 -0.27 1.25 7.22
C ALA A 33 -0.41 -0.11 7.89
N TYR A 34 -0.60 -1.17 7.12
CA TYR A 34 -0.74 -2.54 7.61
C TYR A 34 0.50 -3.39 7.37
N ALA A 35 1.56 -2.81 6.81
CA ALA A 35 2.75 -3.57 6.44
C ALA A 35 3.69 -3.75 7.62
N ASP A 36 4.39 -4.88 7.62
CA ASP A 36 5.51 -5.12 8.51
C ASP A 36 6.68 -4.23 8.10
N PHE A 37 7.37 -3.62 9.07
CA PHE A 37 8.45 -2.69 8.80
C PHE A 37 9.66 -3.34 8.14
N ASP A 38 9.97 -4.58 8.52
CA ASP A 38 11.16 -5.26 8.01
C ASP A 38 10.92 -5.88 6.65
N THR A 39 9.78 -6.56 6.47
CA THR A 39 9.48 -7.27 5.24
C THR A 39 8.81 -6.38 4.20
N ARG A 40 8.18 -5.28 4.61
CA ARG A 40 7.37 -4.38 3.78
C ARG A 40 6.16 -5.10 3.19
N GLN A 41 5.72 -6.18 3.83
CA GLN A 41 4.61 -7.02 3.39
C GLN A 41 3.37 -6.81 4.24
N SER A 42 2.21 -6.97 3.61
CA SER A 42 0.91 -6.82 4.28
C SER A 42 -0.08 -7.84 3.73
N ILE A 43 -0.90 -8.39 4.63
CA ILE A 43 -2.02 -9.26 4.25
C ILE A 43 -3.38 -8.56 4.35
N VAL A 44 -3.37 -7.23 4.30
CA VAL A 44 -4.61 -6.45 4.32
C VAL A 44 -5.52 -6.87 3.16
N SER A 45 -6.81 -7.05 3.43
CA SER A 45 -7.75 -7.47 2.40
C SER A 45 -8.11 -6.32 1.45
N ILE A 46 -8.51 -6.67 0.22
CA ILE A 46 -8.98 -5.66 -0.74
C ILE A 46 -10.24 -4.96 -0.21
N GLU A 47 -11.10 -5.68 0.51
CA GLU A 47 -12.28 -5.08 1.16
C GLU A 47 -11.87 -3.98 2.15
N THR A 48 -10.86 -4.25 2.98
CA THR A 48 -10.36 -3.26 3.92
C THR A 48 -9.77 -2.06 3.18
N ILE A 49 -9.00 -2.29 2.12
CA ILE A 49 -8.45 -1.21 1.29
C ILE A 49 -9.58 -0.36 0.71
N ALA A 50 -10.61 -1.01 0.14
CA ALA A 50 -11.76 -0.30 -0.42
C ALA A 50 -12.46 0.55 0.64
N ASN A 51 -12.72 -0.02 1.83
CA ASN A 51 -13.37 0.70 2.92
C ASN A 51 -12.55 1.90 3.39
N LYS A 52 -11.24 1.73 3.56
CA LYS A 52 -10.37 2.80 4.05
C LYS A 52 -10.20 3.93 3.03
N THR A 53 -10.28 3.63 1.75
CA THR A 53 -10.09 4.63 0.69
C THR A 53 -11.40 5.23 0.18
N GLY A 54 -12.54 4.66 0.57
CA GLY A 54 -13.85 5.08 0.04
C GLY A 54 -14.11 4.63 -1.38
N MET A 55 -13.32 3.71 -1.91
CA MET A 55 -13.49 3.17 -3.26
C MET A 55 -14.42 1.95 -3.24
N SER A 56 -15.06 1.67 -4.38
CA SER A 56 -15.73 0.39 -4.56
C SER A 56 -14.68 -0.72 -4.64
N TYR A 57 -15.09 -1.95 -4.33
CA TYR A 57 -14.22 -3.12 -4.46
C TYR A 57 -13.65 -3.25 -5.88
N THR A 58 -14.50 -3.05 -6.88
CA THR A 58 -14.09 -3.13 -8.29
C THR A 58 -13.04 -2.09 -8.65
N THR A 59 -13.23 -0.85 -8.21
CA THR A 59 -12.27 0.23 -8.46
C THR A 59 -10.95 -0.07 -7.75
N ALA A 60 -11.00 -0.48 -6.48
CA ALA A 60 -9.79 -0.81 -5.72
C ALA A 60 -9.01 -1.94 -6.40
N THR A 61 -9.70 -3.00 -6.84
CA THR A 61 -9.06 -4.12 -7.54
C THR A 61 -8.38 -3.66 -8.82
N ARG A 62 -9.04 -2.84 -9.61
CA ARG A 62 -8.48 -2.32 -10.87
C ARG A 62 -7.22 -1.49 -10.62
N VAL A 63 -7.27 -0.60 -9.64
CA VAL A 63 -6.12 0.26 -9.30
C VAL A 63 -4.96 -0.59 -8.76
N ILE A 64 -5.25 -1.56 -7.90
CA ILE A 64 -4.23 -2.49 -7.37
C ILE A 64 -3.55 -3.23 -8.51
N ASN A 65 -4.31 -3.76 -9.46
CA ASN A 65 -3.75 -4.50 -10.59
C ASN A 65 -2.85 -3.60 -11.45
N SER A 66 -3.23 -2.34 -11.64
CA SER A 66 -2.40 -1.36 -12.34
C SER A 66 -1.07 -1.13 -11.60
N LEU A 67 -1.13 -0.98 -10.27
CA LEU A 67 0.08 -0.78 -9.46
C LEU A 67 1.01 -2.00 -9.54
N VAL A 68 0.46 -3.20 -9.56
CA VAL A 68 1.23 -4.44 -9.73
C VAL A 68 1.91 -4.47 -11.09
N GLU A 69 1.16 -4.20 -12.17
CA GLU A 69 1.73 -4.18 -13.53
C GLU A 69 2.86 -3.16 -13.69
N ARG A 70 2.72 -2.02 -13.02
CA ARG A 70 3.70 -0.93 -13.11
C ARG A 70 4.88 -1.09 -12.15
N GLY A 71 4.87 -2.16 -11.33
CA GLY A 71 6.01 -2.49 -10.47
C GLY A 71 6.10 -1.75 -9.14
N TYR A 72 5.02 -1.08 -8.69
CA TYR A 72 5.03 -0.38 -7.41
C TYR A 72 4.82 -1.30 -6.22
N ILE A 73 4.05 -2.36 -6.42
CA ILE A 73 3.77 -3.37 -5.40
C ILE A 73 3.77 -4.75 -6.03
N THR A 74 3.93 -5.79 -5.22
CA THR A 74 3.65 -7.17 -5.64
C THR A 74 2.39 -7.65 -4.95
N LYS A 75 1.74 -8.64 -5.54
CA LYS A 75 0.55 -9.29 -4.97
C LYS A 75 0.66 -10.78 -5.20
N GLN A 76 0.58 -11.55 -4.11
CA GLN A 76 0.50 -13.00 -4.14
C GLN A 76 -0.74 -13.42 -3.37
N ILE A 77 -1.35 -14.54 -3.76
CA ILE A 77 -2.45 -15.12 -2.99
C ILE A 77 -1.87 -16.24 -2.15
N ILE A 78 -1.99 -16.13 -0.83
CA ILE A 78 -1.44 -17.11 0.10
C ILE A 78 -2.54 -17.72 0.97
N PRO A 79 -2.37 -18.99 1.40
CA PRO A 79 -3.28 -19.59 2.36
C PRO A 79 -2.98 -19.06 3.77
N THR A 80 -4.04 -18.78 4.52
CA THR A 80 -3.95 -18.38 5.92
C THR A 80 -4.96 -19.19 6.72
N LYS A 81 -4.93 -19.04 8.04
CA LYS A 81 -5.88 -19.74 8.94
C LYS A 81 -7.34 -19.39 8.64
N ILE A 82 -7.58 -18.22 8.06
CA ILE A 82 -8.94 -17.74 7.77
C ILE A 82 -9.26 -17.76 6.28
N GLY A 83 -8.48 -18.49 5.47
CA GLY A 83 -8.69 -18.66 4.04
C GLY A 83 -7.60 -18.00 3.20
N LEU A 84 -7.85 -17.89 1.90
CA LEU A 84 -6.91 -17.27 0.97
C LEU A 84 -6.89 -15.75 1.16
N ARG A 85 -5.69 -15.19 1.23
CA ARG A 85 -5.49 -13.75 1.41
C ARG A 85 -4.46 -13.23 0.43
N PRO A 86 -4.59 -11.98 -0.01
CA PRO A 86 -3.52 -11.35 -0.77
C PRO A 86 -2.36 -11.01 0.16
N LEU A 87 -1.16 -11.26 -0.30
CA LEU A 87 0.06 -10.78 0.33
C LEU A 87 0.63 -9.69 -0.58
N PHE A 88 0.63 -8.46 -0.09
CA PHE A 88 1.20 -7.33 -0.81
C PHE A 88 2.60 -7.04 -0.29
N LYS A 89 3.48 -6.62 -1.18
CA LYS A 89 4.78 -6.08 -0.79
C LYS A 89 4.99 -4.75 -1.50
N ILE A 90 5.42 -3.75 -0.73
CA ILE A 90 5.74 -2.43 -1.28
C ILE A 90 7.15 -2.49 -1.85
N LEU A 91 7.27 -2.23 -3.16
CA LEU A 91 8.56 -2.24 -3.87
C LEU A 91 9.17 -0.85 -3.97
N ASP A 92 8.33 0.19 -3.96
CA ASP A 92 8.80 1.57 -4.13
C ASP A 92 9.56 2.04 -2.90
N GLU A 93 10.85 2.32 -3.07
CA GLU A 93 11.75 2.71 -1.98
C GLU A 93 11.48 4.10 -1.43
N ARG A 94 10.69 4.91 -2.13
CA ARG A 94 10.26 6.22 -1.63
C ARG A 94 9.35 6.08 -0.41
N PHE A 95 8.66 4.92 -0.27
CA PHE A 95 8.02 4.54 0.98
C PHE A 95 9.08 3.93 1.90
N GLU A 96 9.32 4.58 3.04
CA GLU A 96 10.36 4.20 3.98
C GLU A 96 9.85 4.20 5.41
N LEU A 97 10.60 3.59 6.32
CA LEU A 97 10.27 3.63 7.74
C LEU A 97 10.50 5.03 8.28
N ILE A 98 9.43 5.61 8.79
CA ILE A 98 9.45 6.94 9.41
C ILE A 98 9.23 6.78 10.90
N ARG A 99 10.05 7.47 11.69
CA ARG A 99 9.95 7.51 13.15
C ARG A 99 9.68 8.94 13.58
N GLU A 100 8.52 9.14 14.19
CA GLU A 100 8.14 10.44 14.73
C GLU A 100 8.22 10.39 16.24
N GLU A 101 8.96 11.32 16.83
CA GLU A 101 8.99 11.50 18.29
C GLU A 101 7.86 12.46 18.68
N GLN A 102 7.20 12.11 19.79
CA GLN A 102 6.16 12.95 20.35
C GLN A 102 6.63 13.73 21.56
#